data_ed1dbd819902735f78962563e83551f6
#
_entry.id   ed1dbd819902735f78962563e83551f6
#
_cell.length_a   1.000
_cell.length_b   1.000
_cell.length_c   1.000
_cell.angle_alpha   90.00
_cell.angle_beta   90.00
_cell.angle_gamma   90.00
#
_symmetry.space_group_name_H-M   'P 1'
#
loop_
_entity.id
_entity.type
_entity.pdbx_description
1 polymer ?
#
loop_
_entity_poly.entity_id
_entity_poly.type
_entity_poly.pdbx_seq_one_letter_code
_entity_poly.pdbx_strand_id
1 'polypeptide(L)'
;MRRLGDRLRSFLIWLIALPVFLFACVLVWLGSFVLRGRALERLIKAGCRVVLFVAGVGVKVSGRENIVPGRQYVAMMNHVNFFDPLVFQVAFPPALRGVEEESHFRWPVYGGTIRRIGMFPISRKDSVRAVETLRRAAAWIRERPDISFGIMPEGTRTLDGKLGPFKRGGFLMAIESGLDILPIVQAGAYSINRKGSLLIRPGRVDVTIAPAVPTASHTKENVGELIERVRAAFLS
;
A
#
# COMPACT_ATOMS: atom_id res chain seq x y z
N MET A 1 -22.18 8.97 26.37
CA MET A 1 -22.92 8.00 25.51
C MET A 1 -22.25 7.77 24.13
N ARG A 2 -21.93 8.80 23.32
CA ARG A 2 -21.29 8.60 21.96
C ARG A 2 -20.01 7.77 22.01
N ARG A 3 -19.11 8.01 22.98
CA ARG A 3 -17.84 7.25 23.09
C ARG A 3 -18.00 5.75 23.38
N LEU A 4 -19.04 5.37 24.14
CA LEU A 4 -19.31 3.96 24.43
C LEU A 4 -19.85 3.26 23.19
N GLY A 5 -20.76 3.89 22.45
CA GLY A 5 -21.29 3.36 21.18
C GLY A 5 -20.20 3.17 20.14
N ASP A 6 -19.24 4.11 20.01
CA ASP A 6 -18.10 3.98 19.10
C ASP A 6 -17.18 2.79 19.47
N ARG A 7 -16.97 2.56 20.76
CA ARG A 7 -16.17 1.43 21.25
C ARG A 7 -16.86 0.09 20.98
N LEU A 8 -18.17 0.00 21.30
CA LEU A 8 -18.95 -1.22 21.06
C LEU A 8 -18.99 -1.55 19.55
N ARG A 9 -19.29 -0.56 18.71
CA ARG A 9 -19.26 -0.73 17.25
C ARG A 9 -17.89 -1.19 16.75
N SER A 10 -16.81 -0.58 17.22
CA SER A 10 -15.46 -0.97 16.82
C SER A 10 -15.13 -2.39 17.27
N PHE A 11 -15.55 -2.78 18.46
CA PHE A 11 -15.40 -4.16 18.95
C PHE A 11 -16.13 -5.17 18.03
N LEU A 12 -17.39 -4.88 17.67
CA LEU A 12 -18.15 -5.73 16.74
C LEU A 12 -17.50 -5.81 15.35
N ILE A 13 -16.98 -4.67 14.85
CA ILE A 13 -16.24 -4.66 13.59
C ILE A 13 -15.00 -5.57 13.69
N TRP A 14 -14.21 -5.46 14.75
CA TRP A 14 -13.02 -6.29 14.96
C TRP A 14 -13.36 -7.78 15.07
N LEU A 15 -14.45 -8.11 15.79
CA LEU A 15 -14.92 -9.47 15.99
C LEU A 15 -15.23 -10.17 14.66
N ILE A 16 -15.66 -9.43 13.64
CA ILE A 16 -15.98 -9.97 12.31
C ILE A 16 -14.82 -9.75 11.33
N ALA A 17 -14.25 -8.55 11.27
CA ALA A 17 -13.25 -8.21 10.28
C ALA A 17 -11.93 -8.96 10.44
N LEU A 18 -11.52 -9.26 11.69
CA LEU A 18 -10.28 -10.01 11.92
C LEU A 18 -10.37 -11.48 11.45
N PRO A 19 -11.40 -12.27 11.81
CA PRO A 19 -11.58 -13.62 11.26
C PRO A 19 -11.71 -13.60 9.73
N VAL A 20 -12.44 -12.66 9.15
CA VAL A 20 -12.58 -12.51 7.69
C VAL A 20 -11.24 -12.20 7.04
N PHE A 21 -10.43 -11.33 7.64
CA PHE A 21 -9.08 -11.04 7.16
C PHE A 21 -8.17 -12.27 7.20
N LEU A 22 -8.17 -13.01 8.31
CA LEU A 22 -7.37 -14.23 8.43
C LEU A 22 -7.82 -15.30 7.45
N PHE A 23 -9.14 -15.46 7.26
CA PHE A 23 -9.68 -16.39 6.27
C PHE A 23 -9.29 -15.99 4.84
N ALA A 24 -9.38 -14.70 4.49
CA ALA A 24 -8.93 -14.19 3.20
C ALA A 24 -7.41 -14.45 2.99
N CYS A 25 -6.59 -14.28 4.03
CA CYS A 25 -5.17 -14.61 3.98
C CYS A 25 -4.93 -16.10 3.71
N VAL A 26 -5.67 -17.00 4.39
CA VAL A 26 -5.60 -18.45 4.16
C VAL A 26 -5.98 -18.78 2.71
N LEU A 27 -7.09 -18.21 2.21
CA LEU A 27 -7.51 -18.43 0.82
C LEU A 27 -6.46 -17.97 -0.20
N VAL A 28 -5.86 -16.79 0.01
CA VAL A 28 -4.79 -16.27 -0.84
C VAL A 28 -3.56 -17.17 -0.74
N TRP A 29 -3.17 -17.59 0.45
CA TRP A 29 -2.04 -18.49 0.68
C TRP A 29 -2.24 -19.82 -0.05
N LEU A 30 -3.36 -20.50 0.15
CA LEU A 30 -3.72 -21.75 -0.55
C LEU A 30 -3.84 -21.51 -2.05
N GLY A 31 -4.56 -20.48 -2.47
CA GLY A 31 -4.73 -20.14 -3.87
C GLY A 31 -3.40 -19.91 -4.60
N SER A 32 -2.38 -19.38 -3.90
CA SER A 32 -1.06 -19.12 -4.47
C SER A 32 -0.29 -20.38 -4.92
N PHE A 33 -0.71 -21.56 -4.51
CA PHE A 33 -0.10 -22.82 -5.00
C PHE A 33 -0.64 -23.22 -6.39
N VAL A 34 -1.86 -22.80 -6.71
CA VAL A 34 -2.57 -23.22 -7.95
C VAL A 34 -2.74 -22.03 -8.90
N LEU A 35 -3.07 -20.84 -8.38
CA LEU A 35 -3.33 -19.64 -9.18
C LEU A 35 -2.03 -18.87 -9.46
N ARG A 36 -1.96 -18.26 -10.64
CA ARG A 36 -0.86 -17.40 -11.07
C ARG A 36 -1.40 -16.12 -11.75
N GLY A 37 -0.53 -15.11 -11.88
CA GLY A 37 -0.83 -13.88 -12.63
C GLY A 37 -2.18 -13.28 -12.25
N ARG A 38 -3.01 -12.97 -13.24
CA ARG A 38 -4.31 -12.27 -13.06
C ARG A 38 -5.29 -13.00 -12.14
N ALA A 39 -5.27 -14.34 -12.10
CA ALA A 39 -6.19 -15.10 -11.25
C ALA A 39 -5.86 -14.91 -9.76
N LEU A 40 -4.57 -14.99 -9.40
CA LEU A 40 -4.12 -14.73 -8.04
C LEU A 40 -4.39 -13.28 -7.63
N GLU A 41 -4.15 -12.31 -8.52
CA GLU A 41 -4.44 -10.90 -8.25
C GLU A 41 -5.92 -10.63 -7.99
N ARG A 42 -6.81 -11.27 -8.75
CA ARG A 42 -8.26 -11.18 -8.51
C ARG A 42 -8.64 -11.70 -7.12
N LEU A 43 -8.04 -12.82 -6.69
CA LEU A 43 -8.27 -13.39 -5.37
C LEU A 43 -7.78 -12.44 -4.26
N ILE A 44 -6.56 -11.90 -4.37
CA ILE A 44 -6.00 -10.93 -3.42
C ILE A 44 -6.94 -9.72 -3.30
N LYS A 45 -7.33 -9.12 -4.43
CA LYS A 45 -8.18 -7.92 -4.45
C LYS A 45 -9.61 -8.21 -3.96
N ALA A 46 -10.15 -9.40 -4.24
CA ALA A 46 -11.44 -9.82 -3.71
C ALA A 46 -11.39 -9.92 -2.18
N GLY A 47 -10.36 -10.56 -1.62
CA GLY A 47 -10.14 -10.61 -0.18
C GLY A 47 -10.04 -9.22 0.45
N CYS A 48 -9.24 -8.32 -0.14
CA CYS A 48 -9.14 -6.94 0.32
C CYS A 48 -10.50 -6.20 0.32
N ARG A 49 -11.31 -6.36 -0.76
CA ARG A 49 -12.65 -5.74 -0.84
C ARG A 49 -13.59 -6.26 0.22
N VAL A 50 -13.60 -7.56 0.47
CA VAL A 50 -14.46 -8.17 1.49
C VAL A 50 -14.09 -7.65 2.88
N VAL A 51 -12.81 -7.60 3.22
CA VAL A 51 -12.35 -7.08 4.51
C VAL A 51 -12.72 -5.60 4.68
N LEU A 52 -12.50 -4.77 3.68
CA LEU A 52 -12.88 -3.35 3.71
C LEU A 52 -14.40 -3.18 3.86
N PHE A 53 -15.19 -3.97 3.13
CA PHE A 53 -16.65 -3.95 3.21
C PHE A 53 -17.14 -4.29 4.62
N VAL A 54 -16.62 -5.37 5.22
CA VAL A 54 -16.98 -5.79 6.59
C VAL A 54 -16.56 -4.75 7.62
N ALA A 55 -15.42 -4.08 7.39
CA ALA A 55 -14.98 -2.98 8.24
C ALA A 55 -15.78 -1.67 8.03
N GLY A 56 -16.70 -1.66 7.08
CA GLY A 56 -17.49 -0.47 6.72
C GLY A 56 -16.67 0.61 6.02
N VAL A 57 -15.61 0.22 5.30
CA VAL A 57 -14.71 1.14 4.58
C VAL A 57 -15.01 1.11 3.08
N GLY A 58 -15.69 2.15 2.59
CA GLY A 58 -15.90 2.37 1.17
C GLY A 58 -14.66 2.96 0.50
N VAL A 59 -14.39 2.58 -0.74
CA VAL A 59 -13.28 3.14 -1.55
C VAL A 59 -13.83 3.67 -2.86
N LYS A 60 -13.63 4.97 -3.10
CA LYS A 60 -13.94 5.62 -4.38
C LYS A 60 -12.64 6.00 -5.06
N VAL A 61 -12.49 5.65 -6.34
CA VAL A 61 -11.24 5.88 -7.09
C VAL A 61 -11.52 6.75 -8.31
N SER A 62 -10.71 7.79 -8.47
CA SER A 62 -10.65 8.69 -9.62
C SER A 62 -9.24 8.69 -10.23
N GLY A 63 -9.09 9.18 -11.47
CA GLY A 63 -7.79 9.25 -12.14
C GLY A 63 -7.29 7.90 -12.68
N ARG A 64 -8.15 6.90 -12.87
CA ARG A 64 -7.75 5.58 -13.40
C ARG A 64 -7.19 5.66 -14.81
N GLU A 65 -7.56 6.68 -15.58
CA GLU A 65 -7.07 7.01 -16.92
C GLU A 65 -5.55 7.29 -16.92
N ASN A 66 -4.97 7.65 -15.78
CA ASN A 66 -3.53 7.86 -15.61
C ASN A 66 -2.73 6.55 -15.53
N ILE A 67 -3.41 5.40 -15.44
CA ILE A 67 -2.78 4.08 -15.50
C ILE A 67 -2.78 3.59 -16.95
N VAL A 68 -1.63 3.64 -17.59
CA VAL A 68 -1.47 3.10 -18.95
C VAL A 68 -1.46 1.57 -18.89
N PRO A 69 -2.33 0.88 -19.63
CA PRO A 69 -2.36 -0.57 -19.66
C PRO A 69 -1.00 -1.17 -20.07
N GLY A 70 -0.55 -2.19 -19.32
CA GLY A 70 0.74 -2.87 -19.58
C GLY A 70 1.97 -2.12 -19.09
N ARG A 71 1.84 -0.90 -18.57
CA ARG A 71 2.95 -0.14 -18.00
C ARG A 71 3.14 -0.47 -16.51
N GLN A 72 4.39 -0.61 -16.10
CA GLN A 72 4.79 -0.73 -14.71
C GLN A 72 5.03 0.63 -14.08
N TYR A 73 4.85 0.69 -12.76
CA TYR A 73 5.09 1.88 -11.96
C TYR A 73 5.71 1.54 -10.61
N VAL A 74 6.41 2.50 -10.04
CA VAL A 74 6.53 2.60 -8.59
C VAL A 74 5.35 3.44 -8.11
N ALA A 75 4.29 2.78 -7.68
CA ALA A 75 3.10 3.45 -7.16
C ALA A 75 3.35 3.93 -5.73
N MET A 76 3.13 5.21 -5.47
CA MET A 76 3.35 5.81 -4.15
C MET A 76 2.04 6.33 -3.58
N MET A 77 1.67 5.87 -2.36
CA MET A 77 0.45 6.30 -1.67
C MET A 77 0.79 6.83 -0.27
N ASN A 78 0.10 7.90 0.18
CA ASN A 78 0.27 8.42 1.53
C ASN A 78 -0.18 7.40 2.59
N HIS A 79 0.47 7.44 3.77
CA HIS A 79 0.28 6.44 4.82
C HIS A 79 -0.51 7.01 6.00
N VAL A 80 -1.75 6.57 6.15
CA VAL A 80 -2.71 7.15 7.10
C VAL A 80 -3.10 6.16 8.21
N ASN A 81 -3.52 4.95 7.84
CA ASN A 81 -4.00 3.97 8.80
C ASN A 81 -3.64 2.51 8.43
N PHE A 82 -4.14 1.54 9.18
CA PHE A 82 -3.79 0.13 8.92
C PHE A 82 -4.59 -0.50 7.76
N PHE A 83 -5.64 0.16 7.24
CA PHE A 83 -6.34 -0.30 6.05
C PHE A 83 -5.64 0.10 4.74
N ASP A 84 -4.63 0.98 4.80
CA ASP A 84 -3.96 1.49 3.61
C ASP A 84 -3.46 0.41 2.65
N PRO A 85 -2.85 -0.71 3.09
CA PRO A 85 -2.44 -1.78 2.18
C PRO A 85 -3.61 -2.39 1.42
N LEU A 86 -4.77 -2.53 2.06
CA LEU A 86 -5.99 -3.05 1.45
C LEU A 86 -6.60 -2.04 0.46
N VAL A 87 -6.66 -0.77 0.86
CA VAL A 87 -7.10 0.34 0.00
C VAL A 87 -6.22 0.41 -1.24
N PHE A 88 -4.92 0.33 -1.08
CA PHE A 88 -3.95 0.37 -2.17
C PHE A 88 -4.17 -0.77 -3.18
N GLN A 89 -4.34 -2.01 -2.68
CA GLN A 89 -4.62 -3.17 -3.53
C GLN A 89 -5.94 -3.01 -4.31
N VAL A 90 -6.95 -2.41 -3.71
CA VAL A 90 -8.26 -2.21 -4.37
C VAL A 90 -8.23 -1.03 -5.34
N ALA A 91 -7.54 0.04 -5.00
CA ALA A 91 -7.46 1.26 -5.80
C ALA A 91 -6.61 1.09 -7.06
N PHE A 92 -5.54 0.31 -6.99
CA PHE A 92 -4.60 0.10 -8.09
C PHE A 92 -4.90 -1.22 -8.83
N PRO A 93 -5.48 -1.17 -10.06
CA PRO A 93 -5.91 -2.38 -10.81
C PRO A 93 -4.80 -3.35 -11.21
N PRO A 94 -3.59 -2.90 -11.64
CA PRO A 94 -2.49 -3.82 -11.95
C PRO A 94 -2.05 -4.65 -10.75
N ALA A 95 -1.23 -5.68 -10.99
CA ALA A 95 -0.61 -6.45 -9.93
C ALA A 95 0.33 -5.55 -9.11
N LEU A 96 0.22 -5.61 -7.78
CA LEU A 96 0.96 -4.77 -6.87
C LEU A 96 1.70 -5.61 -5.83
N ARG A 97 3.00 -5.40 -5.71
CA ARG A 97 3.83 -5.88 -4.60
C ARG A 97 4.46 -4.67 -3.94
N GLY A 98 5.07 -4.86 -2.80
CA GLY A 98 5.69 -3.74 -2.09
C GLY A 98 6.45 -4.19 -0.87
N VAL A 99 6.72 -3.23 0.00
CA VAL A 99 7.37 -3.48 1.28
C VAL A 99 6.34 -3.62 2.39
N GLU A 100 6.64 -4.49 3.35
CA GLU A 100 5.88 -4.65 4.57
C GLU A 100 6.86 -4.71 5.76
N GLU A 101 6.46 -4.25 6.95
CA GLU A 101 7.33 -4.26 8.12
C GLU A 101 7.81 -5.67 8.45
N GLU A 102 9.11 -5.83 8.69
CA GLU A 102 9.74 -7.15 8.89
C GLU A 102 9.11 -7.98 10.02
N SER A 103 8.56 -7.32 11.07
CA SER A 103 7.87 -8.00 12.16
C SER A 103 6.60 -8.75 11.71
N HIS A 104 5.90 -8.23 10.70
CA HIS A 104 4.68 -8.82 10.18
C HIS A 104 4.92 -10.15 9.48
N PHE A 105 6.11 -10.39 8.97
CA PHE A 105 6.48 -11.69 8.38
C PHE A 105 6.54 -12.83 9.41
N ARG A 106 6.56 -12.52 10.70
CA ARG A 106 6.49 -13.50 11.80
C ARG A 106 5.08 -13.76 12.31
N TRP A 107 4.08 -12.98 11.84
CA TRP A 107 2.71 -13.17 12.28
C TRP A 107 2.14 -14.47 11.71
N PRO A 108 1.37 -15.24 12.52
CA PRO A 108 0.68 -16.40 12.04
C PRO A 108 -0.24 -16.08 10.85
N VAL A 109 -0.34 -16.98 9.88
CA VAL A 109 -1.17 -16.83 8.68
C VAL A 109 -0.72 -15.68 7.79
N TYR A 110 -0.83 -14.42 8.26
CA TYR A 110 -0.49 -13.21 7.49
C TYR A 110 0.96 -13.22 6.98
N GLY A 111 1.92 -13.54 7.86
CA GLY A 111 3.33 -13.59 7.49
C GLY A 111 3.63 -14.63 6.40
N GLY A 112 2.97 -15.80 6.46
CA GLY A 112 3.05 -16.81 5.41
C GLY A 112 2.47 -16.30 4.09
N THR A 113 1.33 -15.64 4.13
CA THR A 113 0.65 -15.07 2.95
C THR A 113 1.50 -14.01 2.27
N ILE A 114 1.97 -12.97 2.99
CA ILE A 114 2.75 -11.87 2.41
C ILE A 114 4.09 -12.36 1.84
N ARG A 115 4.73 -13.34 2.48
CA ARG A 115 5.94 -13.98 1.95
C ARG A 115 5.65 -14.71 0.64
N ARG A 116 4.55 -15.45 0.60
CA ARG A 116 4.17 -16.27 -0.55
C ARG A 116 3.78 -15.44 -1.77
N ILE A 117 3.11 -14.30 -1.58
CA ILE A 117 2.74 -13.40 -2.68
C ILE A 117 3.91 -12.49 -3.13
N GLY A 118 5.06 -12.50 -2.45
CA GLY A 118 6.25 -11.77 -2.89
C GLY A 118 6.35 -10.35 -2.34
N MET A 119 5.87 -10.09 -1.12
CA MET A 119 6.16 -8.84 -0.40
C MET A 119 7.58 -8.84 0.16
N PHE A 120 8.18 -7.67 0.30
CA PHE A 120 9.54 -7.50 0.80
C PHE A 120 9.56 -7.03 2.26
N PRO A 121 10.30 -7.72 3.16
CA PRO A 121 10.45 -7.28 4.54
C PRO A 121 11.32 -6.02 4.62
N ILE A 122 10.79 -4.92 5.16
CA ILE A 122 11.55 -3.70 5.36
C ILE A 122 11.74 -3.41 6.85
N SER A 123 12.98 -3.08 7.25
CA SER A 123 13.28 -2.62 8.59
C SER A 123 12.96 -1.13 8.72
N ARG A 124 12.22 -0.76 9.77
CA ARG A 124 11.99 0.65 10.11
C ARG A 124 13.07 1.23 11.02
N LYS A 125 13.85 0.34 11.66
CA LYS A 125 14.87 0.70 12.66
C LYS A 125 16.28 0.78 12.05
N ASP A 126 16.50 0.08 10.95
CA ASP A 126 17.80 -0.03 10.29
C ASP A 126 17.68 0.50 8.85
N SER A 127 18.21 1.69 8.63
CA SER A 127 18.17 2.36 7.33
C SER A 127 19.04 1.67 6.28
N VAL A 128 20.14 1.05 6.68
CA VAL A 128 21.04 0.33 5.75
C VAL A 128 20.33 -0.90 5.21
N ARG A 129 19.73 -1.71 6.09
CA ARG A 129 18.93 -2.87 5.70
C ARG A 129 17.70 -2.47 4.85
N ALA A 130 17.09 -1.32 5.16
CA ALA A 130 15.96 -0.82 4.36
C ALA A 130 16.39 -0.48 2.93
N VAL A 131 17.53 0.20 2.76
CA VAL A 131 18.09 0.52 1.43
C VAL A 131 18.43 -0.76 0.67
N GLU A 132 19.05 -1.74 1.32
CA GLU A 132 19.38 -3.02 0.68
C GLU A 132 18.11 -3.77 0.23
N THR A 133 17.05 -3.76 1.06
CA THR A 133 15.76 -4.34 0.68
C THR A 133 15.17 -3.66 -0.57
N LEU A 134 15.21 -2.32 -0.63
CA LEU A 134 14.69 -1.58 -1.78
C LEU A 134 15.54 -1.80 -3.04
N ARG A 135 16.86 -1.95 -2.93
CA ARG A 135 17.73 -2.30 -4.05
C ARG A 135 17.40 -3.70 -4.61
N ARG A 136 17.22 -4.68 -3.74
CA ARG A 136 16.76 -6.03 -4.16
C ARG A 136 15.39 -5.98 -4.82
N ALA A 137 14.48 -5.15 -4.31
CA ALA A 137 13.17 -4.95 -4.90
C ALA A 137 13.26 -4.29 -6.28
N ALA A 138 14.16 -3.32 -6.49
CA ALA A 138 14.40 -2.69 -7.79
C ALA A 138 14.91 -3.69 -8.84
N ALA A 139 15.82 -4.59 -8.46
CA ALA A 139 16.27 -5.65 -9.34
C ALA A 139 15.14 -6.65 -9.65
N TRP A 140 14.42 -7.07 -8.63
CA TRP A 140 13.34 -8.06 -8.76
C TRP A 140 12.19 -7.58 -9.65
N ILE A 141 11.81 -6.30 -9.56
CA ILE A 141 10.68 -5.75 -10.31
C ILE A 141 11.00 -5.62 -11.81
N ARG A 142 12.25 -5.35 -12.19
CA ARG A 142 12.68 -5.26 -13.59
C ARG A 142 12.48 -6.57 -14.37
N GLU A 143 12.54 -7.69 -13.68
CA GLU A 143 12.34 -9.02 -14.27
C GLU A 143 10.86 -9.42 -14.41
N ARG A 144 9.93 -8.57 -13.95
CA ARG A 144 8.49 -8.89 -13.84
C ARG A 144 7.62 -7.77 -14.39
N PRO A 145 7.56 -7.62 -15.71
CA PRO A 145 6.92 -6.46 -16.37
C PRO A 145 5.41 -6.33 -16.13
N ASP A 146 4.76 -7.35 -15.62
CA ASP A 146 3.34 -7.38 -15.28
C ASP A 146 3.01 -6.95 -13.84
N ILE A 147 4.03 -6.65 -13.02
CA ILE A 147 3.88 -6.29 -11.61
C ILE A 147 4.41 -4.87 -11.37
N SER A 148 3.66 -4.03 -10.70
CA SER A 148 4.08 -2.72 -10.20
C SER A 148 4.50 -2.81 -8.73
N PHE A 149 5.28 -1.82 -8.27
CA PHE A 149 5.76 -1.79 -6.88
C PHE A 149 5.07 -0.68 -6.09
N GLY A 150 4.46 -1.06 -4.96
CA GLY A 150 3.77 -0.13 -4.07
C GLY A 150 4.64 0.24 -2.87
N ILE A 151 4.73 1.53 -2.58
CA ILE A 151 5.42 2.03 -1.40
C ILE A 151 4.69 3.24 -0.81
N MET A 152 4.74 3.35 0.51
CA MET A 152 4.28 4.54 1.22
C MET A 152 5.51 5.38 1.57
N PRO A 153 5.76 6.51 0.86
CA PRO A 153 7.05 7.21 0.92
C PRO A 153 7.34 7.84 2.28
N GLU A 154 6.33 8.08 3.10
CA GLU A 154 6.50 8.56 4.48
C GLU A 154 7.16 7.51 5.40
N GLY A 155 7.02 6.21 5.08
CA GLY A 155 7.57 5.09 5.84
C GLY A 155 6.95 4.92 7.24
N THR A 156 5.97 5.71 7.59
CA THR A 156 5.17 5.60 8.83
C THR A 156 3.82 6.27 8.65
N ARG A 157 2.80 5.78 9.37
CA ARG A 157 1.46 6.41 9.38
C ARG A 157 1.51 7.78 10.00
N THR A 158 0.74 8.71 9.45
CA THR A 158 0.56 10.05 10.01
C THR A 158 -0.06 10.02 11.42
N LEU A 159 0.26 11.01 12.26
CA LEU A 159 -0.33 11.19 13.59
C LEU A 159 -1.47 12.20 13.60
N ASP A 160 -1.44 13.17 12.69
CA ASP A 160 -2.36 14.31 12.63
C ASP A 160 -3.23 14.35 11.36
N GLY A 161 -3.05 13.39 10.46
CA GLY A 161 -3.75 13.31 9.18
C GLY A 161 -3.08 14.08 8.04
N LYS A 162 -1.99 14.79 8.31
CA LYS A 162 -1.24 15.56 7.30
C LYS A 162 -0.20 14.68 6.62
N LEU A 163 0.18 15.08 5.41
CA LEU A 163 1.24 14.44 4.65
C LEU A 163 2.60 14.70 5.31
N GLY A 164 3.25 13.62 5.74
CA GLY A 164 4.58 13.67 6.34
C GLY A 164 5.71 13.89 5.33
N PRO A 165 6.96 14.01 5.82
CA PRO A 165 8.13 14.07 4.94
C PRO A 165 8.35 12.74 4.23
N PHE A 166 8.79 12.78 2.96
CA PHE A 166 9.08 11.60 2.16
C PHE A 166 10.51 11.10 2.40
N LYS A 167 10.66 9.79 2.55
CA LYS A 167 11.96 9.12 2.63
C LYS A 167 12.53 8.90 1.23
N ARG A 168 13.81 9.16 1.04
CA ARG A 168 14.52 9.07 -0.25
C ARG A 168 14.52 7.65 -0.86
N GLY A 169 14.46 6.61 -0.02
CA GLY A 169 14.67 5.22 -0.46
C GLY A 169 13.75 4.75 -1.60
N GLY A 170 12.46 5.07 -1.54
CA GLY A 170 11.50 4.70 -2.58
C GLY A 170 11.77 5.41 -3.91
N PHE A 171 12.26 6.64 -3.88
CA PHE A 171 12.62 7.42 -5.06
C PHE A 171 13.90 6.89 -5.71
N LEU A 172 14.91 6.57 -4.91
CA LEU A 172 16.13 5.93 -5.40
C LEU A 172 15.85 4.56 -6.03
N MET A 173 14.94 3.79 -5.42
CA MET A 173 14.46 2.53 -6.01
C MET A 173 13.79 2.76 -7.36
N ALA A 174 12.94 3.80 -7.50
CA ALA A 174 12.28 4.14 -8.76
C ALA A 174 13.30 4.50 -9.86
N ILE A 175 14.27 5.34 -9.54
CA ILE A 175 15.38 5.70 -10.45
C ILE A 175 16.16 4.44 -10.84
N GLU A 176 16.56 3.61 -9.89
CA GLU A 176 17.34 2.40 -10.12
C GLU A 176 16.59 1.35 -10.93
N SER A 177 15.26 1.24 -10.75
CA SER A 177 14.42 0.34 -11.56
C SER A 177 14.08 0.88 -12.95
N GLY A 178 14.27 2.19 -13.20
CA GLY A 178 13.86 2.85 -14.44
C GLY A 178 12.35 3.02 -14.58
N LEU A 179 11.61 2.87 -13.49
CA LEU A 179 10.15 2.96 -13.49
C LEU A 179 9.69 4.36 -13.08
N ASP A 180 8.66 4.87 -13.76
CA ASP A 180 8.01 6.11 -13.37
C ASP A 180 7.26 5.96 -12.05
N ILE A 181 7.19 7.07 -11.31
CA ILE A 181 6.43 7.14 -10.07
C ILE A 181 4.98 7.50 -10.40
N LEU A 182 4.03 6.70 -9.90
CA LEU A 182 2.60 7.00 -9.98
C LEU A 182 2.10 7.46 -8.61
N PRO A 183 1.85 8.75 -8.41
CA PRO A 183 1.32 9.26 -7.15
C PRO A 183 -0.15 8.84 -6.97
N ILE A 184 -0.49 8.33 -5.78
CA ILE A 184 -1.85 7.92 -5.42
C ILE A 184 -2.17 8.57 -4.08
N VAL A 185 -3.15 9.46 -4.08
CA VAL A 185 -3.52 10.25 -2.90
C VAL A 185 -4.79 9.70 -2.30
N GLN A 186 -4.78 9.38 -1.02
CA GLN A 186 -5.99 9.00 -0.31
C GLN A 186 -6.41 10.09 0.68
N ALA A 187 -7.71 10.38 0.71
CA ALA A 187 -8.35 11.29 1.65
C ALA A 187 -9.46 10.58 2.43
N GLY A 188 -9.80 11.09 3.62
CA GLY A 188 -10.85 10.51 4.48
C GLY A 188 -10.39 9.36 5.38
N ALA A 189 -9.29 8.67 5.09
CA ALA A 189 -8.79 7.53 5.85
C ALA A 189 -8.50 7.84 7.33
N TYR A 190 -8.06 9.05 7.65
CA TYR A 190 -7.75 9.48 9.03
C TYR A 190 -8.98 9.53 9.95
N SER A 191 -10.15 9.82 9.41
CA SER A 191 -11.41 9.79 10.16
C SER A 191 -11.89 8.38 10.48
N ILE A 192 -11.49 7.38 9.68
CA ILE A 192 -11.87 5.99 9.83
C ILE A 192 -11.08 5.34 10.96
N ASN A 193 -9.76 5.48 10.96
CA ASN A 193 -8.90 4.96 12.00
C ASN A 193 -7.64 5.83 12.12
N ARG A 194 -7.19 6.05 13.35
CA ARG A 194 -5.97 6.81 13.66
C ARG A 194 -4.86 5.87 14.13
N LYS A 195 -3.63 6.23 13.85
CA LYS A 195 -2.45 5.50 14.35
C LYS A 195 -2.51 5.35 15.86
N GLY A 196 -2.31 4.11 16.35
CA GLY A 196 -2.36 3.79 17.79
C GLY A 196 -3.77 3.60 18.36
N SER A 197 -4.83 3.76 17.55
CA SER A 197 -6.20 3.55 18.00
C SER A 197 -6.78 2.26 17.43
N LEU A 198 -7.53 1.53 18.25
CA LEU A 198 -8.34 0.38 17.82
C LEU A 198 -9.77 0.81 17.40
N LEU A 199 -10.11 2.09 17.52
CA LEU A 199 -11.41 2.56 17.09
C LEU A 199 -11.50 2.59 15.57
N ILE A 200 -12.55 1.97 15.02
CA ILE A 200 -12.91 2.00 13.62
C ILE A 200 -14.22 2.75 13.47
N ARG A 201 -14.22 3.76 12.63
CA ARG A 201 -15.42 4.50 12.23
C ARG A 201 -15.70 4.20 10.77
N PRO A 202 -16.79 3.49 10.44
CA PRO A 202 -17.18 3.29 9.06
C PRO A 202 -17.19 4.61 8.28
N GLY A 203 -16.69 4.58 7.04
CA GLY A 203 -16.55 5.77 6.24
C GLY A 203 -16.04 5.48 4.83
N ARG A 204 -15.76 6.55 4.09
CA ARG A 204 -15.26 6.46 2.72
C ARG A 204 -13.84 6.99 2.63
N VAL A 205 -13.02 6.28 1.86
CA VAL A 205 -11.71 6.73 1.40
C VAL A 205 -11.85 7.14 -0.07
N ASP A 206 -11.58 8.40 -0.36
CA ASP A 206 -11.49 8.89 -1.73
C ASP A 206 -10.01 8.79 -2.16
N VAL A 207 -9.78 8.07 -3.26
CA VAL A 207 -8.43 7.83 -3.81
C VAL A 207 -8.34 8.50 -5.18
N THR A 208 -7.35 9.36 -5.35
CA THR A 208 -7.03 10.02 -6.62
C THR A 208 -5.69 9.51 -7.14
N ILE A 209 -5.69 9.00 -8.35
CA ILE A 209 -4.48 8.59 -9.06
C ILE A 209 -4.04 9.78 -9.93
N ALA A 210 -2.90 10.37 -9.61
CA ALA A 210 -2.36 11.49 -10.36
C ALA A 210 -1.57 11.01 -11.60
N PRO A 211 -1.26 11.91 -12.56
CA PRO A 211 -0.37 11.60 -13.67
C PRO A 211 0.99 11.09 -13.20
N ALA A 212 1.56 10.14 -13.94
CA ALA A 212 2.87 9.58 -13.62
C ALA A 212 3.97 10.64 -13.73
N VAL A 213 4.90 10.61 -12.78
CA VAL A 213 6.08 11.47 -12.76
C VAL A 213 7.26 10.68 -13.33
N PRO A 214 7.84 11.09 -14.47
CA PRO A 214 8.99 10.42 -15.10
C PRO A 214 10.23 10.46 -14.20
N THR A 215 10.98 9.36 -14.17
CA THR A 215 12.24 9.24 -13.42
C THR A 215 13.49 9.33 -14.31
N ALA A 216 13.35 9.19 -15.62
CA ALA A 216 14.46 9.04 -16.57
C ALA A 216 15.48 10.20 -16.56
N SER A 217 15.05 11.42 -16.19
CA SER A 217 15.92 12.60 -16.08
C SER A 217 16.53 12.78 -14.68
N HIS A 218 16.28 11.85 -13.76
CA HIS A 218 16.72 11.99 -12.37
C HIS A 218 17.80 10.97 -12.03
N THR A 219 18.72 11.41 -11.16
CA THR A 219 19.83 10.60 -10.63
C THR A 219 19.82 10.63 -9.10
N LYS A 220 20.78 9.96 -8.48
CA LYS A 220 20.92 9.98 -7.01
C LYS A 220 21.26 11.38 -6.48
N GLU A 221 21.93 12.18 -7.28
CA GLU A 221 22.38 13.54 -6.94
C GLU A 221 21.20 14.53 -6.89
N ASN A 222 20.29 14.46 -7.87
CA ASN A 222 19.13 15.35 -7.97
C ASN A 222 17.80 14.73 -7.50
N VAL A 223 17.84 13.62 -6.75
CA VAL A 223 16.63 12.96 -6.23
C VAL A 223 15.72 13.88 -5.41
N GLY A 224 16.26 14.96 -4.85
CA GLY A 224 15.49 15.99 -4.14
C GLY A 224 14.42 16.63 -5.03
N GLU A 225 14.75 16.96 -6.27
CA GLU A 225 13.82 17.54 -7.25
C GLU A 225 12.67 16.56 -7.58
N LEU A 226 12.98 15.27 -7.73
CA LEU A 226 11.97 14.24 -7.94
C LEU A 226 11.01 14.12 -6.74
N ILE A 227 11.55 14.18 -5.52
CA ILE A 227 10.75 14.16 -4.30
C ILE A 227 9.77 15.33 -4.27
N GLU A 228 10.23 16.55 -4.56
CA GLU A 228 9.38 17.74 -4.56
C GLU A 228 8.33 17.69 -5.67
N ARG A 229 8.66 17.23 -6.87
CA ARG A 229 7.68 17.03 -7.95
C ARG A 229 6.58 16.04 -7.57
N VAL A 230 6.95 14.89 -7.00
CA VAL A 230 5.97 13.91 -6.54
C VAL A 230 5.17 14.48 -5.36
N ARG A 231 5.82 15.17 -4.41
CA ARG A 231 5.13 15.80 -3.29
C ARG A 231 4.10 16.84 -3.74
N ALA A 232 4.40 17.64 -4.76
CA ALA A 232 3.45 18.58 -5.35
C ALA A 232 2.19 17.87 -5.87
N ALA A 233 2.35 16.70 -6.52
CA ALA A 233 1.21 15.89 -6.98
C ALA A 233 0.36 15.29 -5.84
N PHE A 234 0.89 15.21 -4.60
CA PHE A 234 0.11 14.82 -3.42
C PHE A 234 -0.66 15.99 -2.80
N LEU A 235 -0.31 17.23 -3.15
CA LEU A 235 -0.89 18.44 -2.59
C LEU A 235 -1.87 19.14 -3.55
N SER A 236 -1.90 18.73 -4.82
CA SER A 236 -2.85 19.18 -5.84
C SER A 236 -4.20 18.48 -5.70
#